data_14594e6c12c591dee9104dfe83db6ad9
#
_entry.id   14594e6c12c591dee9104dfe83db6ad9
#
_cell.length_a   1.000
_cell.length_b   1.000
_cell.length_c   1.000
_cell.angle_alpha   90.00
_cell.angle_beta   90.00
_cell.angle_gamma   90.00
#
_symmetry.space_group_name_H-M   'P 1'
#
loop_
_entity.id
_entity.type
_entity.pdbx_description
1 polymer ?
#
loop_
_entity_poly.entity_id
_entity_poly.type
_entity_poly.pdbx_seq_one_letter_code
_entity_poly.pdbx_strand_id
1 'polypeptide(L)'
;MQYKILASDYDNTLVPFGESQPRPAMVKAVKKLQAAGGKFVLSTGRAWSAINRKGQLGGIRFDYAITCNGACVVDREGRIVAEHPLTAEEMYALVDFCEDYNYPLQFNFRDACYAYCEYEYLHRGYQQMNSIGLDCVDGEDQDRHLIDMPHAAFAVLPSAALEEFNKKLSLIHISEP
;
A
#
# COMPACT_ATOMS: atom_id res chain seq x y z
N MET A 1 6.99 15.67 -28.17
CA MET A 1 7.03 15.69 -26.71
C MET A 1 8.37 15.12 -26.25
N GLN A 2 9.07 15.78 -25.32
CA GLN A 2 10.39 15.35 -24.86
C GLN A 2 10.27 14.17 -23.88
N TYR A 3 9.27 14.18 -22.99
CA TYR A 3 9.02 13.13 -22.01
C TYR A 3 7.83 12.29 -22.42
N LYS A 4 7.96 10.96 -22.30
CA LYS A 4 6.93 9.99 -22.70
C LYS A 4 6.16 9.42 -21.50
N ILE A 5 6.75 9.51 -20.31
CA ILE A 5 6.19 8.96 -19.05
C ILE A 5 6.29 10.05 -17.98
N LEU A 6 5.21 10.19 -17.22
CA LEU A 6 5.15 10.95 -15.97
C LEU A 6 4.77 9.98 -14.86
N ALA A 7 5.66 9.81 -13.89
CA ALA A 7 5.36 9.13 -12.65
C ALA A 7 5.07 10.17 -11.55
N SER A 8 4.06 9.93 -10.74
CA SER A 8 3.69 10.81 -9.63
C SER A 8 3.37 9.98 -8.39
N ASP A 9 3.84 10.44 -7.24
CA ASP A 9 3.34 9.97 -5.96
C ASP A 9 1.90 10.44 -5.74
N TYR A 10 1.18 9.78 -4.82
CA TYR A 10 -0.21 10.05 -4.51
C TYR A 10 -0.35 11.10 -3.41
N ASP A 11 0.16 10.81 -2.21
CA ASP A 11 -0.05 11.61 -1.02
C ASP A 11 0.81 12.89 -1.03
N ASN A 12 0.19 14.04 -0.81
CA ASN A 12 0.83 15.36 -0.86
C ASN A 12 1.48 15.74 -2.20
N THR A 13 1.36 14.90 -3.22
CA THR A 13 1.87 15.17 -4.58
C THR A 13 0.70 15.27 -5.56
N LEU A 14 0.02 14.17 -5.85
CA LEU A 14 -1.15 14.16 -6.72
C LEU A 14 -2.39 14.70 -5.98
N VAL A 15 -2.56 14.29 -4.73
CA VAL A 15 -3.65 14.70 -3.83
C VAL A 15 -3.05 15.49 -2.66
N PRO A 16 -3.32 16.80 -2.54
CA PRO A 16 -2.81 17.60 -1.43
C PRO A 16 -3.33 17.14 -0.06
N PHE A 17 -2.57 17.44 0.97
CA PHE A 17 -2.96 17.11 2.35
C PHE A 17 -4.34 17.72 2.68
N GLY A 18 -5.20 16.89 3.29
CA GLY A 18 -6.57 17.30 3.66
C GLY A 18 -7.58 17.33 2.51
N GLU A 19 -7.16 17.05 1.28
CA GLU A 19 -8.05 16.88 0.13
C GLU A 19 -8.32 15.40 -0.14
N SER A 20 -9.51 15.08 -0.69
CA SER A 20 -9.90 13.69 -0.99
C SER A 20 -9.62 13.26 -2.43
N GLN A 21 -9.23 14.21 -3.29
CA GLN A 21 -8.97 13.96 -4.71
C GLN A 21 -8.03 15.02 -5.31
N PRO A 22 -7.43 14.74 -6.48
CA PRO A 22 -6.58 15.70 -7.18
C PRO A 22 -7.33 16.98 -7.57
N ARG A 23 -6.64 18.10 -7.51
CA ARG A 23 -7.20 19.38 -7.95
C ARG A 23 -7.52 19.38 -9.46
N PRO A 24 -8.53 20.12 -9.91
CA PRO A 24 -8.93 20.17 -11.32
C PRO A 24 -7.79 20.52 -12.29
N ALA A 25 -6.86 21.38 -11.88
CA ALA A 25 -5.70 21.75 -12.68
C ALA A 25 -4.77 20.54 -12.93
N MET A 26 -4.55 19.70 -11.90
CA MET A 26 -3.77 18.48 -12.00
C MET A 26 -4.44 17.47 -12.94
N VAL A 27 -5.73 17.26 -12.75
CA VAL A 27 -6.53 16.36 -13.64
C VAL A 27 -6.40 16.79 -15.10
N LYS A 28 -6.52 18.10 -15.37
CA LYS A 28 -6.38 18.68 -16.72
C LYS A 28 -4.97 18.47 -17.28
N ALA A 29 -3.93 18.63 -16.47
CA ALA A 29 -2.55 18.47 -16.89
C ALA A 29 -2.25 17.01 -17.28
N VAL A 30 -2.68 16.04 -16.45
CA VAL A 30 -2.51 14.61 -16.76
C VAL A 30 -3.27 14.21 -18.01
N LYS A 31 -4.52 14.65 -18.18
CA LYS A 31 -5.31 14.38 -19.38
C LYS A 31 -4.66 14.97 -20.64
N LYS A 32 -4.06 16.18 -20.55
CA LYS A 32 -3.32 16.79 -21.66
C LYS A 32 -2.07 15.99 -22.02
N LEU A 33 -1.32 15.49 -21.04
CA LEU A 33 -0.19 14.60 -21.25
C LEU A 33 -0.62 13.34 -22.04
N GLN A 34 -1.66 12.68 -21.56
CA GLN A 34 -2.17 11.44 -22.17
C GLN A 34 -2.72 11.66 -23.58
N ALA A 35 -3.44 12.76 -23.81
CA ALA A 35 -3.93 13.14 -25.14
C ALA A 35 -2.79 13.39 -26.14
N ALA A 36 -1.60 13.79 -25.65
CA ALA A 36 -0.39 13.93 -26.46
C ALA A 36 0.43 12.64 -26.59
N GLY A 37 -0.13 11.49 -26.21
CA GLY A 37 0.50 10.17 -26.29
C GLY A 37 1.47 9.83 -25.14
N GLY A 38 1.50 10.65 -24.09
CA GLY A 38 2.27 10.35 -22.88
C GLY A 38 1.56 9.33 -21.96
N LYS A 39 2.33 8.67 -21.12
CA LYS A 39 1.86 7.71 -20.12
C LYS A 39 1.89 8.33 -18.73
N PHE A 40 0.88 8.04 -17.92
CA PHE A 40 0.82 8.43 -16.53
C PHE A 40 0.95 7.22 -15.62
N VAL A 41 1.93 7.23 -14.73
CA VAL A 41 2.20 6.17 -13.76
C VAL A 41 1.97 6.73 -12.36
N LEU A 42 1.11 6.07 -11.59
CA LEU A 42 0.96 6.35 -10.17
C LEU A 42 2.00 5.52 -9.40
N SER A 43 2.72 6.13 -8.45
CA SER A 43 3.69 5.44 -7.61
C SER A 43 3.39 5.78 -6.15
N THR A 44 3.08 4.79 -5.31
CA THR A 44 2.59 5.04 -3.95
C THR A 44 2.94 3.89 -3.00
N GLY A 45 3.08 4.21 -1.72
CA GLY A 45 3.14 3.22 -0.65
C GLY A 45 1.81 2.53 -0.35
N ARG A 46 0.69 3.09 -0.84
CA ARG A 46 -0.63 2.51 -0.62
C ARG A 46 -0.80 1.19 -1.35
N ALA A 47 -1.62 0.30 -0.77
CA ALA A 47 -2.08 -0.90 -1.45
C ALA A 47 -3.04 -0.57 -2.60
N TRP A 48 -3.17 -1.47 -3.58
CA TRP A 48 -4.11 -1.33 -4.69
C TRP A 48 -5.55 -1.12 -4.20
N SER A 49 -6.01 -1.90 -3.23
CA SER A 49 -7.32 -1.78 -2.60
C SER A 49 -7.59 -0.39 -2.02
N ALA A 50 -6.55 0.32 -1.60
CA ALA A 50 -6.65 1.66 -1.01
C ALA A 50 -6.73 2.80 -2.05
N ILE A 51 -6.35 2.57 -3.30
CA ILE A 51 -6.34 3.58 -4.38
C ILE A 51 -7.36 3.30 -5.49
N ASN A 52 -7.94 2.11 -5.52
CA ASN A 52 -8.92 1.71 -6.55
C ASN A 52 -10.36 2.05 -6.13
N ARG A 53 -10.57 3.21 -5.53
CA ARG A 53 -11.90 3.65 -5.09
C ARG A 53 -12.50 4.67 -6.06
N LYS A 54 -13.80 4.55 -6.30
CA LYS A 54 -14.53 5.45 -7.21
C LYS A 54 -14.36 6.92 -6.79
N GLY A 55 -13.91 7.76 -7.70
CA GLY A 55 -13.76 9.21 -7.51
C GLY A 55 -12.43 9.64 -6.92
N GLN A 56 -11.68 8.77 -6.31
CA GLN A 56 -10.43 9.10 -5.59
C GLN A 56 -9.36 9.77 -6.46
N LEU A 57 -9.31 9.44 -7.76
CA LEU A 57 -8.37 10.03 -8.72
C LEU A 57 -8.97 11.20 -9.53
N GLY A 58 -10.14 11.73 -9.14
CA GLY A 58 -10.77 12.88 -9.81
C GLY A 58 -11.01 12.68 -11.31
N GLY A 59 -11.11 11.42 -11.77
CA GLY A 59 -11.24 11.07 -13.19
C GLY A 59 -9.93 11.01 -13.97
N ILE A 60 -8.77 11.05 -13.30
CA ILE A 60 -7.49 10.64 -13.88
C ILE A 60 -7.52 9.11 -14.07
N ARG A 61 -7.05 8.66 -15.23
CA ARG A 61 -6.71 7.26 -15.48
C ARG A 61 -5.21 7.12 -15.52
N PHE A 62 -4.64 6.21 -14.74
CA PHE A 62 -3.24 5.85 -14.89
C PHE A 62 -3.08 4.78 -15.99
N ASP A 63 -1.89 4.67 -16.52
CA ASP A 63 -1.52 3.56 -17.42
C ASP A 63 -0.98 2.38 -16.62
N TYR A 64 -0.25 2.68 -15.53
CA TYR A 64 0.21 1.72 -14.52
C TYR A 64 0.16 2.34 -13.14
N ALA A 65 -0.04 1.53 -12.10
CA ALA A 65 0.14 1.92 -10.72
C ALA A 65 1.16 1.00 -10.05
N ILE A 66 2.20 1.62 -9.47
CA ILE A 66 3.20 0.99 -8.62
C ILE A 66 2.71 1.19 -7.19
N THR A 67 2.40 0.11 -6.51
CA THR A 67 1.76 0.10 -5.18
C THR A 67 2.62 -0.62 -4.16
N CYS A 68 2.28 -0.50 -2.86
CA CYS A 68 3.03 -1.12 -1.77
C CYS A 68 4.54 -0.84 -1.86
N ASN A 69 4.94 0.43 -2.11
CA ASN A 69 6.33 0.84 -2.27
C ASN A 69 7.12 0.08 -3.36
N GLY A 70 6.44 -0.45 -4.38
CA GLY A 70 7.04 -1.19 -5.48
C GLY A 70 6.77 -2.68 -5.47
N ALA A 71 6.22 -3.22 -4.38
CA ALA A 71 5.97 -4.66 -4.26
C ALA A 71 4.86 -5.18 -5.19
N CYS A 72 3.99 -4.30 -5.71
CA CYS A 72 2.96 -4.69 -6.66
C CYS A 72 2.77 -3.62 -7.74
N VAL A 73 2.76 -4.04 -9.00
CA VAL A 73 2.50 -3.18 -10.15
C VAL A 73 1.26 -3.69 -10.87
N VAL A 74 0.29 -2.81 -11.07
CA VAL A 74 -0.94 -3.13 -11.80
C VAL A 74 -1.07 -2.27 -13.06
N ASP A 75 -1.72 -2.84 -14.08
CA ASP A 75 -2.11 -2.09 -15.28
C ASP A 75 -3.41 -1.29 -15.06
N ARG A 76 -3.84 -0.60 -16.10
CA ARG A 76 -5.05 0.24 -16.10
C ARG A 76 -6.33 -0.51 -15.71
N GLU A 77 -6.39 -1.79 -15.99
CA GLU A 77 -7.52 -2.70 -15.69
C GLU A 77 -7.39 -3.33 -14.29
N GLY A 78 -6.33 -3.03 -13.54
CA GLY A 78 -6.07 -3.59 -12.22
C GLY A 78 -5.49 -5.01 -12.25
N ARG A 79 -4.99 -5.45 -13.41
CA ARG A 79 -4.30 -6.75 -13.51
C ARG A 79 -2.85 -6.58 -13.04
N ILE A 80 -2.38 -7.50 -12.22
CA ILE A 80 -0.99 -7.52 -11.78
C ILE A 80 -0.09 -7.81 -13.00
N VAL A 81 0.90 -6.96 -13.23
CA VAL A 81 1.91 -7.10 -14.28
C VAL A 81 3.28 -7.42 -13.73
N ALA A 82 3.51 -7.11 -12.45
CA ALA A 82 4.69 -7.53 -11.70
C ALA A 82 4.36 -7.49 -10.20
N GLU A 83 4.90 -8.43 -9.44
CA GLU A 83 4.72 -8.47 -8.00
C GLU A 83 5.89 -9.14 -7.29
N HIS A 84 6.13 -8.73 -6.06
CA HIS A 84 7.08 -9.29 -5.12
C HIS A 84 6.39 -9.37 -3.75
N PRO A 85 5.55 -10.39 -3.51
CA PRO A 85 4.91 -10.59 -2.22
C PRO A 85 5.94 -10.98 -1.15
N LEU A 86 5.60 -10.82 0.10
CA LEU A 86 6.37 -11.37 1.21
C LEU A 86 6.43 -12.89 1.11
N THR A 87 7.54 -13.45 1.55
CA THR A 87 7.63 -14.89 1.76
C THR A 87 6.87 -15.31 3.01
N ALA A 88 6.52 -16.58 3.12
CA ALA A 88 5.89 -17.11 4.33
C ALA A 88 6.80 -16.92 5.57
N GLU A 89 8.10 -17.08 5.42
CA GLU A 89 9.08 -16.88 6.48
C GLU A 89 9.08 -15.43 7.00
N GLU A 90 9.11 -14.45 6.09
CA GLU A 90 9.03 -13.02 6.44
C GLU A 90 7.71 -12.68 7.13
N MET A 91 6.60 -13.19 6.60
CA MET A 91 5.29 -12.95 7.17
C MET A 91 5.17 -13.51 8.58
N TYR A 92 5.53 -14.80 8.79
CA TYR A 92 5.45 -15.44 10.10
C TYR A 92 6.38 -14.78 11.12
N ALA A 93 7.58 -14.39 10.74
CA ALA A 93 8.49 -13.68 11.64
C ALA A 93 7.93 -12.32 12.10
N LEU A 94 7.19 -11.63 11.23
CA LEU A 94 6.47 -10.39 11.59
C LEU A 94 5.32 -10.68 12.57
N VAL A 95 4.53 -11.72 12.30
CA VAL A 95 3.43 -12.13 13.18
C VAL A 95 3.97 -12.50 14.55
N ASP A 96 4.93 -13.44 14.62
CA ASP A 96 5.53 -13.90 15.88
C ASP A 96 6.08 -12.72 16.70
N PHE A 97 6.78 -11.78 16.04
CA PHE A 97 7.31 -10.61 16.72
C PHE A 97 6.21 -9.71 17.28
N CYS A 98 5.17 -9.45 16.51
CA CYS A 98 4.11 -8.55 16.93
C CYS A 98 3.20 -9.20 17.99
N GLU A 99 2.92 -10.49 17.92
CA GLU A 99 2.17 -11.25 18.93
C GLU A 99 2.93 -11.30 20.27
N ASP A 100 4.25 -11.57 20.26
CA ASP A 100 5.08 -11.61 21.47
C ASP A 100 5.00 -10.32 22.32
N TYR A 101 4.75 -9.18 21.68
CA TYR A 101 4.73 -7.86 22.32
C TYR A 101 3.38 -7.14 22.24
N ASN A 102 2.36 -7.75 21.69
CA ASN A 102 1.04 -7.16 21.42
C ASN A 102 1.16 -5.85 20.57
N TYR A 103 1.97 -5.88 19.53
CA TYR A 103 2.09 -4.76 18.61
C TYR A 103 1.09 -4.87 17.46
N PRO A 104 0.39 -3.78 17.13
CA PRO A 104 -0.53 -3.79 16.01
C PRO A 104 0.19 -4.09 14.69
N LEU A 105 -0.32 -5.08 13.95
CA LEU A 105 0.20 -5.53 12.68
C LEU A 105 -0.91 -5.73 11.67
N GLN A 106 -0.73 -5.18 10.48
CA GLN A 106 -1.58 -5.49 9.33
C GLN A 106 -0.73 -5.87 8.11
N PHE A 107 -1.34 -6.64 7.23
CA PHE A 107 -0.80 -6.96 5.92
C PHE A 107 -1.68 -6.41 4.80
N ASN A 108 -1.03 -5.95 3.74
CA ASN A 108 -1.68 -5.46 2.54
C ASN A 108 -1.74 -6.58 1.50
N PHE A 109 -2.90 -7.19 1.37
CA PHE A 109 -3.20 -8.14 0.31
C PHE A 109 -3.75 -7.43 -0.93
N ARG A 110 -4.01 -8.19 -1.98
CA ARG A 110 -4.54 -7.66 -3.23
C ARG A 110 -5.93 -7.04 -3.08
N ASP A 111 -6.78 -7.62 -2.28
CA ASP A 111 -8.19 -7.28 -2.10
C ASP A 111 -8.43 -6.27 -0.98
N ALA A 112 -7.71 -6.39 0.15
CA ALA A 112 -7.87 -5.53 1.31
C ALA A 112 -6.60 -5.50 2.18
N CYS A 113 -6.64 -4.63 3.20
CA CYS A 113 -5.71 -4.68 4.33
C CYS A 113 -6.34 -5.53 5.43
N TYR A 114 -5.59 -6.48 5.96
CA TYR A 114 -6.03 -7.38 7.03
C TYR A 114 -5.16 -7.16 8.27
N ALA A 115 -5.80 -6.87 9.39
CA ALA A 115 -5.14 -6.83 10.70
C ALA A 115 -4.92 -8.26 11.19
N TYR A 116 -3.69 -8.59 11.54
CA TYR A 116 -3.30 -9.90 12.09
C TYR A 116 -3.03 -9.83 13.59
N CYS A 117 -2.67 -8.65 14.09
CA CYS A 117 -2.50 -8.40 15.53
C CYS A 117 -3.15 -7.07 15.89
N GLU A 118 -3.88 -7.02 17.00
CA GLU A 118 -4.48 -5.80 17.56
C GLU A 118 -5.44 -5.09 16.61
N TYR A 119 -6.38 -5.81 16.01
CA TYR A 119 -7.38 -5.29 15.07
C TYR A 119 -8.10 -4.05 15.59
N GLU A 120 -8.59 -4.05 16.82
CA GLU A 120 -9.33 -2.94 17.41
C GLU A 120 -8.51 -1.64 17.48
N TYR A 121 -7.19 -1.77 17.69
CA TYR A 121 -6.29 -0.62 17.68
C TYR A 121 -6.18 0.00 16.27
N LEU A 122 -5.94 -0.83 15.27
CA LEU A 122 -5.81 -0.41 13.87
C LEU A 122 -7.12 0.16 13.33
N HIS A 123 -8.23 -0.52 13.57
CA HIS A 123 -9.56 -0.08 13.17
C HIS A 123 -9.90 1.31 13.73
N ARG A 124 -9.68 1.54 15.05
CA ARG A 124 -9.86 2.87 15.66
C ARG A 124 -8.96 3.93 15.04
N GLY A 125 -7.71 3.59 14.73
CA GLY A 125 -6.78 4.48 14.04
C GLY A 125 -7.30 4.91 12.67
N TYR A 126 -7.81 3.98 11.88
CA TYR A 126 -8.42 4.27 10.57
C TYR A 126 -9.68 5.11 10.69
N GLN A 127 -10.55 4.86 11.67
CA GLN A 127 -11.74 5.67 11.92
C GLN A 127 -11.39 7.12 12.28
N GLN A 128 -10.34 7.35 13.02
CA GLN A 128 -9.87 8.70 13.36
C GLN A 128 -9.25 9.43 12.15
N MET A 129 -8.59 8.70 11.26
CA MET A 129 -8.02 9.25 10.01
C MET A 129 -9.06 9.45 8.90
N ASN A 130 -10.31 9.40 9.17
CA ASN A 130 -11.51 9.18 8.33
C ASN A 130 -11.65 10.01 7.03
N SER A 131 -10.73 10.89 6.69
CA SER A 131 -10.70 11.58 5.39
C SER A 131 -10.36 10.66 4.20
N ILE A 132 -9.89 9.46 4.45
CA ILE A 132 -9.33 8.57 3.43
C ILE A 132 -10.24 7.37 3.14
N GLY A 133 -11.24 7.10 4.01
CA GLY A 133 -12.14 5.94 3.89
C GLY A 133 -11.37 4.61 3.84
N LEU A 134 -10.16 4.56 4.39
CA LEU A 134 -9.40 3.35 4.61
C LEU A 134 -9.91 2.65 5.86
N ASP A 135 -9.86 1.35 5.84
CA ASP A 135 -10.13 0.50 6.98
C ASP A 135 -9.36 -0.82 6.79
N CYS A 136 -9.21 -1.57 7.87
CA CYS A 136 -8.69 -2.93 7.82
C CYS A 136 -9.81 -3.92 8.11
N VAL A 137 -9.66 -5.12 7.55
CA VAL A 137 -10.49 -6.28 7.86
C VAL A 137 -9.84 -6.99 9.04
N ASP A 138 -10.66 -7.52 9.94
CA ASP A 138 -10.18 -8.43 10.97
C ASP A 138 -9.66 -9.72 10.30
N GLY A 139 -8.39 -9.99 10.45
CA GLY A 139 -7.68 -11.10 9.83
C GLY A 139 -7.03 -12.05 10.84
N GLU A 140 -7.25 -11.83 12.13
CA GLU A 140 -6.60 -12.62 13.18
C GLU A 140 -6.93 -14.11 13.06
N ASP A 141 -8.17 -14.47 12.65
CA ASP A 141 -8.63 -15.85 12.51
C ASP A 141 -8.96 -16.26 11.06
N GLN A 142 -8.56 -15.48 10.05
CA GLN A 142 -9.05 -15.70 8.68
C GLN A 142 -8.11 -16.47 7.74
N ASP A 143 -6.91 -16.80 8.15
CA ASP A 143 -5.94 -17.56 7.34
C ASP A 143 -5.82 -17.06 5.89
N ARG A 144 -5.96 -15.72 5.69
CA ARG A 144 -5.98 -15.11 4.35
C ARG A 144 -4.70 -15.43 3.56
N HIS A 145 -3.57 -15.57 4.26
CA HIS A 145 -2.28 -15.93 3.71
C HIS A 145 -2.21 -17.33 3.08
N LEU A 146 -3.14 -18.24 3.41
CA LEU A 146 -3.23 -19.56 2.77
C LEU A 146 -3.78 -19.49 1.34
N ILE A 147 -4.41 -18.35 0.96
CA ILE A 147 -4.95 -18.14 -0.38
C ILE A 147 -3.91 -17.40 -1.23
N ASP A 148 -3.25 -16.38 -0.65
CA ASP A 148 -2.37 -15.46 -1.36
C ASP A 148 -1.45 -14.77 -0.37
N MET A 149 -0.22 -14.46 -0.74
CA MET A 149 0.74 -13.78 0.12
C MET A 149 0.59 -12.25 0.04
N PRO A 150 0.80 -11.52 1.15
CA PRO A 150 0.69 -10.07 1.16
C PRO A 150 1.86 -9.39 0.46
N HIS A 151 1.62 -8.20 -0.09
CA HIS A 151 2.64 -7.39 -0.74
C HIS A 151 3.38 -6.45 0.20
N ALA A 152 2.84 -6.16 1.39
CA ALA A 152 3.47 -5.30 2.38
C ALA A 152 2.89 -5.56 3.76
N ALA A 153 3.67 -5.21 4.77
CA ALA A 153 3.27 -5.17 6.17
C ALA A 153 3.31 -3.74 6.70
N PHE A 154 2.47 -3.44 7.68
CA PHE A 154 2.50 -2.22 8.47
C PHE A 154 2.34 -2.58 9.94
N ALA A 155 3.35 -2.26 10.74
CA ALA A 155 3.34 -2.48 12.19
C ALA A 155 3.45 -1.14 12.93
N VAL A 156 2.77 -1.03 14.07
CA VAL A 156 2.88 0.13 14.96
C VAL A 156 3.77 -0.23 16.13
N LEU A 157 5.00 0.26 16.11
CA LEU A 157 6.02 -0.08 17.08
C LEU A 157 6.41 1.16 17.92
N PRO A 158 6.65 1.02 19.23
CA PRO A 158 7.30 2.05 19.99
C PRO A 158 8.77 2.21 19.52
N SER A 159 9.30 3.42 19.58
CA SER A 159 10.67 3.70 19.11
C SER A 159 11.73 2.80 19.75
N ALA A 160 11.51 2.39 21.01
CA ALA A 160 12.42 1.50 21.74
C ALA A 160 12.47 0.06 21.15
N ALA A 161 11.43 -0.38 20.44
CA ALA A 161 11.37 -1.71 19.84
C ALA A 161 12.04 -1.78 18.46
N LEU A 162 12.35 -0.65 17.82
CA LEU A 162 12.89 -0.61 16.46
C LEU A 162 14.24 -1.31 16.31
N GLU A 163 15.10 -1.22 17.32
CA GLU A 163 16.42 -1.87 17.28
C GLU A 163 16.26 -3.40 17.28
N GLU A 164 15.43 -3.93 18.18
CA GLU A 164 15.16 -5.36 18.28
C GLU A 164 14.44 -5.90 17.05
N PHE A 165 13.43 -5.16 16.57
CA PHE A 165 12.71 -5.44 15.34
C PHE A 165 13.67 -5.56 14.14
N ASN A 166 14.53 -4.56 13.93
CA ASN A 166 15.50 -4.57 12.85
C ASN A 166 16.50 -5.74 12.98
N LYS A 167 16.95 -6.05 14.20
CA LYS A 167 17.86 -7.17 14.44
C LYS A 167 17.20 -8.52 14.12
N LYS A 168 15.95 -8.72 14.53
CA LYS A 168 15.21 -9.96 14.27
C LYS A 168 14.94 -10.15 12.76
N LEU A 169 14.53 -9.08 12.06
CA LEU A 169 14.23 -9.13 10.63
C LEU A 169 15.48 -9.15 9.73
N SER A 170 16.59 -8.53 10.14
CA SER A 170 17.82 -8.57 9.35
C SER A 170 18.41 -9.99 9.23
N LEU A 171 18.02 -10.90 10.11
CA LEU A 171 18.40 -12.32 10.02
C LEU A 171 17.60 -13.07 8.95
N ILE A 172 16.49 -12.55 8.49
CA ILE A 172 15.62 -13.15 7.47
C ILE A 172 16.11 -12.80 6.06
N HIS A 173 16.71 -11.63 5.89
CA HIS A 173 17.23 -11.14 4.61
C HIS A 173 18.62 -11.67 4.21
N ILE A 174 19.17 -12.67 4.89
CA ILE A 174 20.49 -13.26 4.57
C ILE A 174 20.41 -14.36 3.49
N SER A 175 19.28 -14.58 2.86
CA SER A 175 19.24 -15.36 1.62
C SER A 175 19.46 -14.40 0.43
N GLU A 176 20.72 -14.15 0.11
CA GLU A 176 21.07 -13.53 -1.18
C GLU A 176 20.58 -14.39 -2.36
N PRO A 177 20.23 -13.72 -3.49
CA PRO A 177 19.79 -14.38 -4.71
C PRO A 177 20.86 -15.26 -5.34
#